data_3715ba37383b2ccccb7c51de44e4a4e0
#
_entry.id   3715ba37383b2ccccb7c51de44e4a4e0
#
_cell.length_a   1.000
_cell.length_b   1.000
_cell.length_c   1.000
_cell.angle_alpha   90.00
_cell.angle_beta   90.00
_cell.angle_gamma   90.00
#
_symmetry.space_group_name_H-M   'P 1'
#
loop_
_entity.id
_entity.type
_entity.pdbx_description
1 polymer ?
#
loop_
_entity_poly.entity_id
_entity_poly.type
_entity_poly.pdbx_seq_one_letter_code
_entity_poly.pdbx_strand_id
1 'polypeptide(L)'
;MVKITEVTGGSRADRHGVRAGDFLCTVNGREITDVLDYRFFLADTEVRLGLMRDGSPLEIVIHKREYDDIGLDFETPLMDRKHSCENKCIFCFIDQLPAGMRKTLYFKDDDSRLSFLHGNFVTLTNLHDADIQRIMEMHISPINVSVHTTNPELRVKMMHNKRAGLVLEYLPRLAAAGITLCGQIVLCRGINDGAELDRSMRDLFALGDALESVSIVPAGLTRYRQKLFPLEPYTAAEA
;
A
#
# COMPACT_ATOMS: atom_id res chain seq x y z
N MET A 1 -1.76 10.67 -17.43
CA MET A 1 -2.36 10.11 -18.68
C MET A 1 -2.02 8.64 -18.75
N VAL A 2 -3.04 7.77 -18.79
CA VAL A 2 -2.91 6.31 -18.72
C VAL A 2 -3.54 5.66 -19.96
N LYS A 3 -2.81 4.73 -20.59
CA LYS A 3 -3.29 4.04 -21.80
C LYS A 3 -4.34 2.99 -21.46
N ILE A 4 -5.50 3.04 -22.11
CA ILE A 4 -6.53 2.01 -22.06
C ILE A 4 -6.10 0.87 -23.00
N THR A 5 -5.90 -0.33 -22.45
CA THR A 5 -5.43 -1.49 -23.21
C THR A 5 -6.58 -2.34 -23.71
N GLU A 6 -7.68 -2.39 -22.95
CA GLU A 6 -8.87 -3.15 -23.31
C GLU A 6 -10.12 -2.42 -22.84
N VAL A 7 -11.21 -2.59 -23.59
CA VAL A 7 -12.56 -2.14 -23.23
C VAL A 7 -13.47 -3.34 -23.30
N THR A 8 -14.09 -3.70 -22.17
CA THR A 8 -15.00 -4.84 -22.09
C THR A 8 -16.19 -4.66 -23.03
N GLY A 9 -16.37 -5.61 -23.96
CA GLY A 9 -17.46 -5.57 -24.93
C GLY A 9 -18.85 -5.50 -24.27
N GLY A 10 -19.69 -4.57 -24.72
CA GLY A 10 -21.01 -4.31 -24.14
C GLY A 10 -20.99 -3.56 -22.80
N SER A 11 -19.82 -3.16 -22.30
CA SER A 11 -19.67 -2.32 -21.11
C SER A 11 -20.26 -0.90 -21.34
N ARG A 12 -20.30 -0.09 -20.27
CA ARG A 12 -20.72 1.31 -20.40
C ARG A 12 -19.73 2.13 -21.25
N ALA A 13 -18.43 1.91 -21.05
CA ALA A 13 -17.39 2.58 -21.84
C ALA A 13 -17.50 2.21 -23.33
N ASP A 14 -17.68 0.92 -23.66
CA ASP A 14 -17.85 0.44 -25.03
C ASP A 14 -19.06 1.11 -25.71
N ARG A 15 -20.21 1.09 -25.04
CA ARG A 15 -21.45 1.72 -25.58
C ARG A 15 -21.35 3.22 -25.79
N HIS A 16 -20.47 3.91 -25.07
CA HIS A 16 -20.21 5.33 -25.23
C HIS A 16 -19.01 5.62 -26.15
N GLY A 17 -18.45 4.58 -26.78
CA GLY A 17 -17.45 4.72 -27.83
C GLY A 17 -16.02 4.92 -27.35
N VAL A 18 -15.70 4.58 -26.09
CA VAL A 18 -14.31 4.44 -25.63
C VAL A 18 -13.67 3.26 -26.35
N ARG A 19 -12.38 3.36 -26.68
CA ARG A 19 -11.66 2.34 -27.45
C ARG A 19 -10.34 1.95 -26.80
N ALA A 20 -9.93 0.73 -26.98
CA ALA A 20 -8.56 0.33 -26.72
C ALA A 20 -7.60 1.20 -27.55
N GLY A 21 -6.53 1.68 -26.90
CA GLY A 21 -5.59 2.64 -27.48
C GLY A 21 -5.86 4.10 -27.11
N ASP A 22 -7.04 4.45 -26.60
CA ASP A 22 -7.29 5.76 -26.01
C ASP A 22 -6.40 5.97 -24.76
N PHE A 23 -6.09 7.21 -24.45
CA PHE A 23 -5.43 7.57 -23.20
C PHE A 23 -6.40 8.29 -22.26
N LEU A 24 -6.60 7.76 -21.07
CA LEU A 24 -7.35 8.43 -20.02
C LEU A 24 -6.48 9.53 -19.41
N CYS A 25 -6.94 10.76 -19.49
CA CYS A 25 -6.25 11.93 -18.95
C CYS A 25 -6.89 12.40 -17.65
N THR A 26 -8.22 12.55 -17.65
CA THR A 26 -8.96 13.03 -16.47
C THR A 26 -10.24 12.22 -16.25
N VAL A 27 -10.68 12.20 -14.97
CA VAL A 27 -12.04 11.81 -14.61
C VAL A 27 -12.65 12.96 -13.80
N ASN A 28 -13.82 13.42 -14.21
CA ASN A 28 -14.52 14.59 -13.64
C ASN A 28 -13.63 15.86 -13.61
N GLY A 29 -12.78 16.04 -14.65
CA GLY A 29 -11.85 17.18 -14.77
C GLY A 29 -10.60 17.07 -13.89
N ARG A 30 -10.43 16.00 -13.13
CA ARG A 30 -9.26 15.76 -12.27
C ARG A 30 -8.30 14.78 -12.93
N GLU A 31 -7.01 15.08 -12.89
CA GLU A 31 -5.96 14.22 -13.45
C GLU A 31 -5.93 12.86 -12.74
N ILE A 32 -5.68 11.80 -13.51
CA ILE A 32 -5.52 10.45 -13.02
C ILE A 32 -4.03 10.11 -13.02
N THR A 33 -3.50 9.85 -11.85
CA THR A 33 -2.11 9.44 -11.66
C THR A 33 -1.98 7.93 -11.46
N ASP A 34 -2.94 7.33 -10.75
CA ASP A 34 -2.95 5.89 -10.46
C ASP A 34 -4.37 5.33 -10.26
N VAL A 35 -4.43 4.07 -9.91
CA VAL A 35 -5.68 3.33 -9.71
C VAL A 35 -6.56 3.87 -8.56
N LEU A 36 -5.97 4.53 -7.55
CA LEU A 36 -6.75 5.11 -6.45
C LEU A 36 -7.53 6.33 -6.93
N ASP A 37 -6.90 7.25 -7.69
CA ASP A 37 -7.60 8.37 -8.32
C ASP A 37 -8.72 7.87 -9.21
N TYR A 38 -8.41 6.89 -10.07
CA TYR A 38 -9.39 6.30 -10.98
C TYR A 38 -10.60 5.77 -10.23
N ARG A 39 -10.40 4.92 -9.22
CA ARG A 39 -11.51 4.34 -8.44
C ARG A 39 -12.29 5.38 -7.65
N PHE A 40 -11.59 6.34 -7.05
CA PHE A 40 -12.22 7.37 -6.24
C PHE A 40 -13.11 8.29 -7.09
N PHE A 41 -12.58 8.82 -8.21
CA PHE A 41 -13.34 9.72 -9.08
C PHE A 41 -14.40 8.98 -9.93
N LEU A 42 -14.24 7.65 -10.08
CA LEU A 42 -15.23 6.83 -10.76
C LEU A 42 -16.43 6.47 -9.85
N ALA A 43 -16.41 6.78 -8.56
CA ALA A 43 -17.49 6.42 -7.65
C ALA A 43 -18.83 7.12 -7.99
N ASP A 44 -18.78 8.32 -8.59
CA ASP A 44 -19.94 9.13 -8.94
C ASP A 44 -20.91 8.45 -9.92
N THR A 45 -22.15 8.92 -9.95
CA THR A 45 -23.21 8.42 -10.85
C THR A 45 -23.11 9.03 -12.27
N GLU A 46 -22.55 10.23 -12.41
CA GLU A 46 -22.15 10.85 -13.67
C GLU A 46 -20.63 10.97 -13.70
N VAL A 47 -20.01 10.40 -14.73
CA VAL A 47 -18.55 10.37 -14.88
C VAL A 47 -18.18 10.98 -16.22
N ARG A 48 -17.35 12.02 -16.21
CA ARG A 48 -16.78 12.70 -17.37
C ARG A 48 -15.36 12.21 -17.60
N LEU A 49 -15.15 11.44 -18.65
CA LEU A 49 -13.84 10.95 -19.04
C LEU A 49 -13.19 11.92 -20.01
N GLY A 50 -12.10 12.57 -19.61
CA GLY A 50 -11.23 13.29 -20.53
C GLY A 50 -10.22 12.33 -21.14
N LEU A 51 -10.34 12.11 -22.43
CA LEU A 51 -9.54 11.15 -23.19
C LEU A 51 -8.67 11.85 -24.24
N MET A 52 -7.61 11.18 -24.66
CA MET A 52 -6.83 11.54 -25.84
C MET A 52 -6.87 10.38 -26.84
N ARG A 53 -7.35 10.63 -28.05
CA ARG A 53 -7.40 9.66 -29.16
C ARG A 53 -6.66 10.23 -30.36
N ASP A 54 -5.66 9.52 -30.87
CA ASP A 54 -4.87 9.92 -32.04
C ASP A 54 -4.36 11.37 -31.96
N GLY A 55 -3.96 11.81 -30.74
CA GLY A 55 -3.48 13.17 -30.49
C GLY A 55 -4.58 14.24 -30.36
N SER A 56 -5.86 13.86 -30.43
CA SER A 56 -7.00 14.79 -30.32
C SER A 56 -7.73 14.56 -28.98
N PRO A 57 -8.07 15.63 -28.24
CA PRO A 57 -8.84 15.52 -27.00
C PRO A 57 -10.30 15.12 -27.30
N LEU A 58 -10.84 14.29 -26.43
CA LEU A 58 -12.22 13.80 -26.50
C LEU A 58 -12.79 13.76 -25.08
N GLU A 59 -14.02 14.22 -24.92
CA GLU A 59 -14.77 14.07 -23.67
C GLU A 59 -15.94 13.12 -23.86
N ILE A 60 -16.11 12.18 -22.94
CA ILE A 60 -17.21 11.22 -22.90
C ILE A 60 -17.88 11.28 -21.54
N VAL A 61 -19.21 11.44 -21.50
CA VAL A 61 -20.00 11.41 -20.27
C VAL A 61 -20.71 10.08 -20.17
N ILE A 62 -20.55 9.42 -19.03
CA ILE A 62 -21.15 8.12 -18.74
C ILE A 62 -22.02 8.23 -17.49
N HIS A 63 -23.29 7.84 -17.60
CA HIS A 63 -24.19 7.71 -16.45
C HIS A 63 -24.21 6.25 -15.98
N LYS A 64 -24.06 6.05 -14.67
CA LYS A 64 -24.01 4.72 -14.04
C LYS A 64 -24.56 4.76 -12.61
N ARG A 65 -24.65 3.62 -11.94
CA ARG A 65 -24.85 3.57 -10.49
C ARG A 65 -23.52 3.89 -9.78
N GLU A 66 -23.62 4.37 -8.55
CA GLU A 66 -22.43 4.49 -7.69
C GLU A 66 -21.62 3.21 -7.68
N TYR A 67 -20.31 3.33 -7.73
CA TYR A 67 -19.33 2.23 -7.71
C TYR A 67 -19.42 1.21 -8.87
N ASP A 68 -20.36 1.35 -9.82
CA ASP A 68 -20.38 0.47 -11.01
C ASP A 68 -19.07 0.65 -11.80
N ASP A 69 -18.49 -0.45 -12.24
CA ASP A 69 -17.39 -0.44 -13.21
C ASP A 69 -17.91 -0.03 -14.59
N ILE A 70 -17.07 0.65 -15.33
CA ILE A 70 -17.37 1.08 -16.71
C ILE A 70 -16.72 0.19 -17.78
N GLY A 71 -15.86 -0.76 -17.38
CA GLY A 71 -15.25 -1.78 -18.23
C GLY A 71 -13.99 -1.31 -18.97
N LEU A 72 -13.09 -0.62 -18.27
CA LEU A 72 -11.77 -0.23 -18.79
C LEU A 72 -10.68 -1.05 -18.14
N ASP A 73 -9.75 -1.57 -18.95
CA ASP A 73 -8.52 -2.20 -18.50
C ASP A 73 -7.29 -1.39 -18.94
N PHE A 74 -6.25 -1.47 -18.12
CA PHE A 74 -5.01 -0.71 -18.27
C PHE A 74 -3.80 -1.65 -18.33
N GLU A 75 -2.66 -1.16 -18.82
CA GLU A 75 -1.44 -1.95 -18.98
C GLU A 75 -0.96 -2.59 -17.67
N THR A 76 -1.14 -1.88 -16.56
CA THR A 76 -0.87 -2.41 -15.21
C THR A 76 -2.08 -2.19 -14.31
N PRO A 77 -2.37 -3.09 -13.36
CA PRO A 77 -3.49 -2.92 -12.43
C PRO A 77 -3.39 -1.68 -11.55
N LEU A 78 -2.19 -1.13 -11.37
CA LEU A 78 -1.96 0.10 -10.60
C LEU A 78 -1.95 1.37 -11.46
N MET A 79 -2.04 1.22 -12.79
CA MET A 79 -2.04 2.28 -13.80
C MET A 79 -0.70 3.03 -13.94
N ASP A 80 0.25 2.75 -13.05
CA ASP A 80 1.62 3.26 -13.09
C ASP A 80 2.66 2.21 -12.64
N ARG A 81 3.86 2.66 -12.23
CA ARG A 81 4.92 1.78 -11.73
C ARG A 81 4.67 1.38 -10.29
N LYS A 82 4.96 0.12 -9.96
CA LYS A 82 4.94 -0.38 -8.58
C LYS A 82 6.01 0.30 -7.74
N HIS A 83 5.65 0.66 -6.50
CA HIS A 83 6.59 1.17 -5.52
C HIS A 83 7.27 0.01 -4.81
N SER A 84 8.60 0.02 -4.82
CA SER A 84 9.40 -1.01 -4.14
C SER A 84 9.81 -0.56 -2.76
N CYS A 85 10.04 -1.53 -1.88
CA CYS A 85 10.50 -1.30 -0.52
C CYS A 85 11.94 -0.76 -0.51
N GLU A 86 12.17 0.32 0.24
CA GLU A 86 13.47 0.95 0.44
C GLU A 86 14.19 0.45 1.70
N ASN A 87 13.59 -0.49 2.43
CA ASN A 87 14.10 -0.98 3.71
C ASN A 87 15.06 -2.16 3.54
N LYS A 88 15.93 -2.34 4.54
CA LYS A 88 16.82 -3.50 4.69
C LYS A 88 16.60 -4.13 6.05
N CYS A 89 15.35 -4.55 6.32
CA CYS A 89 14.95 -5.06 7.61
C CYS A 89 15.76 -6.29 8.02
N ILE A 90 16.20 -6.33 9.29
CA ILE A 90 16.97 -7.45 9.85
C ILE A 90 16.22 -8.80 9.77
N PHE A 91 14.89 -8.75 9.68
CA PHE A 91 13.98 -9.90 9.60
C PHE A 91 13.37 -10.11 8.20
N CYS A 92 13.84 -9.39 7.16
CA CYS A 92 13.22 -9.45 5.83
C CYS A 92 13.17 -10.89 5.31
N PHE A 93 11.96 -11.39 5.06
CA PHE A 93 11.77 -12.76 4.55
C PHE A 93 12.23 -12.92 3.09
N ILE A 94 12.18 -11.85 2.30
CA ILE A 94 12.66 -11.86 0.91
C ILE A 94 14.18 -12.07 0.86
N ASP A 95 14.94 -11.44 1.79
CA ASP A 95 16.39 -11.59 1.86
C ASP A 95 16.83 -13.00 2.27
N GLN A 96 15.90 -13.81 2.79
CA GLN A 96 16.13 -15.19 3.22
C GLN A 96 15.69 -16.22 2.18
N LEU A 97 15.32 -15.80 0.97
CA LEU A 97 14.96 -16.73 -0.10
C LEU A 97 16.20 -17.39 -0.68
N PRO A 98 16.11 -18.66 -1.13
CA PRO A 98 17.21 -19.33 -1.83
C PRO A 98 17.57 -18.57 -3.12
N ALA A 99 18.86 -18.52 -3.44
CA ALA A 99 19.31 -17.92 -4.70
C ALA A 99 18.83 -18.73 -5.92
N GLY A 100 18.71 -18.07 -7.07
CA GLY A 100 18.41 -18.73 -8.36
C GLY A 100 16.93 -19.00 -8.63
N MET A 101 16.02 -18.48 -7.82
CA MET A 101 14.60 -18.55 -8.09
C MET A 101 14.15 -17.49 -9.12
N ARG A 102 12.91 -17.57 -9.59
CA ARG A 102 12.35 -16.56 -10.51
C ARG A 102 12.43 -15.14 -9.94
N LYS A 103 12.77 -14.17 -10.77
CA LYS A 103 13.03 -12.78 -10.35
C LYS A 103 11.87 -12.13 -9.58
N THR A 104 10.64 -12.47 -9.91
CA THR A 104 9.43 -11.94 -9.25
C THR A 104 9.34 -12.25 -7.77
N LEU A 105 9.98 -13.32 -7.28
CA LEU A 105 10.03 -13.68 -5.86
C LEU A 105 10.93 -12.75 -5.03
N TYR A 106 11.86 -12.05 -5.66
CA TYR A 106 12.79 -11.14 -4.96
C TYR A 106 12.32 -9.69 -4.98
N PHE A 107 11.14 -9.43 -5.55
CA PHE A 107 10.55 -8.10 -5.52
C PHE A 107 10.08 -7.79 -4.10
N LYS A 108 10.62 -6.73 -3.50
CA LYS A 108 10.21 -6.23 -2.20
C LYS A 108 9.11 -5.21 -2.40
N ASP A 109 7.89 -5.59 -2.10
CA ASP A 109 6.73 -4.73 -2.20
C ASP A 109 6.61 -3.83 -0.97
N ASP A 110 6.31 -2.55 -1.19
CA ASP A 110 5.96 -1.58 -0.15
C ASP A 110 5.02 -0.50 -0.75
N ASP A 111 4.11 -0.94 -1.62
CA ASP A 111 3.19 -0.07 -2.33
C ASP A 111 1.91 0.14 -1.52
N SER A 112 1.69 1.37 -1.05
CA SER A 112 0.52 1.70 -0.21
C SER A 112 -0.82 1.43 -0.90
N ARG A 113 -0.87 1.47 -2.24
CA ARG A 113 -2.08 1.13 -3.00
C ARG A 113 -2.46 -0.34 -2.85
N LEU A 114 -1.46 -1.22 -2.75
CA LEU A 114 -1.69 -2.65 -2.52
C LEU A 114 -2.15 -2.93 -1.09
N SER A 115 -1.83 -2.07 -0.12
CA SER A 115 -2.43 -2.15 1.22
C SER A 115 -3.95 -2.00 1.13
N PHE A 116 -4.40 -0.96 0.45
CA PHE A 116 -5.82 -0.70 0.28
C PHE A 116 -6.53 -1.73 -0.63
N LEU A 117 -5.90 -2.11 -1.76
CA LEU A 117 -6.52 -3.00 -2.75
C LEU A 117 -6.54 -4.47 -2.36
N HIS A 118 -5.53 -4.93 -1.61
CA HIS A 118 -5.29 -6.34 -1.34
C HIS A 118 -4.97 -6.67 0.12
N GLY A 119 -4.95 -5.68 1.00
CA GLY A 119 -4.62 -5.87 2.42
C GLY A 119 -3.14 -6.11 2.70
N ASN A 120 -2.23 -5.74 1.78
CA ASN A 120 -0.80 -5.87 2.01
C ASN A 120 -0.34 -4.93 3.12
N PHE A 121 0.56 -5.41 3.99
CA PHE A 121 1.18 -4.57 5.01
C PHE A 121 2.30 -3.73 4.41
N VAL A 122 2.24 -2.41 4.62
CA VAL A 122 3.23 -1.44 4.13
C VAL A 122 3.94 -0.73 5.28
N THR A 123 5.15 -0.27 5.03
CA THR A 123 5.99 0.32 6.08
C THR A 123 5.80 1.83 6.24
N LEU A 124 5.17 2.48 5.28
CA LEU A 124 5.03 3.92 5.11
C LEU A 124 6.36 4.67 4.87
N THR A 125 7.51 3.98 4.84
CA THR A 125 8.84 4.63 4.79
C THR A 125 9.14 5.30 3.46
N ASN A 126 8.48 4.90 2.39
CA ASN A 126 8.57 5.48 1.04
C ASN A 126 7.46 6.51 0.74
N LEU A 127 6.59 6.82 1.72
CA LEU A 127 5.57 7.85 1.59
C LEU A 127 6.06 9.20 2.10
N HIS A 128 5.50 10.27 1.53
CA HIS A 128 5.73 11.65 1.91
C HIS A 128 4.45 12.30 2.44
N ASP A 129 4.54 13.50 2.99
CA ASP A 129 3.39 14.22 3.53
C ASP A 129 2.26 14.41 2.50
N ALA A 130 2.59 14.62 1.24
CA ALA A 130 1.61 14.72 0.17
C ALA A 130 0.81 13.41 -0.04
N ASP A 131 1.47 12.25 0.08
CA ASP A 131 0.83 10.95 -0.03
C ASP A 131 -0.12 10.70 1.14
N ILE A 132 0.34 11.05 2.35
CA ILE A 132 -0.49 10.95 3.57
C ILE A 132 -1.69 11.89 3.50
N GLN A 133 -1.49 13.12 3.03
CA GLN A 133 -2.57 14.07 2.82
C GLN A 133 -3.60 13.54 1.83
N ARG A 134 -3.15 12.99 0.70
CA ARG A 134 -4.01 12.36 -0.31
C ARG A 134 -4.82 11.18 0.27
N ILE A 135 -4.17 10.31 1.06
CA ILE A 135 -4.85 9.19 1.74
C ILE A 135 -5.98 9.70 2.64
N MET A 136 -5.72 10.77 3.41
CA MET A 136 -6.73 11.38 4.30
C MET A 136 -7.87 12.02 3.50
N GLU A 137 -7.56 12.81 2.46
CA GLU A 137 -8.56 13.50 1.62
C GLU A 137 -9.47 12.54 0.86
N MET A 138 -8.90 11.44 0.35
CA MET A 138 -9.66 10.40 -0.36
C MET A 138 -10.28 9.38 0.58
N HIS A 139 -10.06 9.51 1.89
CA HIS A 139 -10.52 8.59 2.92
C HIS A 139 -10.20 7.11 2.61
N ILE A 140 -8.94 6.86 2.18
CA ILE A 140 -8.47 5.52 1.82
C ILE A 140 -8.28 4.70 3.09
N SER A 141 -9.19 3.80 3.34
CA SER A 141 -9.31 3.02 4.58
C SER A 141 -9.81 1.59 4.27
N PRO A 142 -9.36 0.54 4.97
CA PRO A 142 -8.29 0.54 5.98
C PRO A 142 -6.89 0.58 5.39
N ILE A 143 -5.88 0.90 6.22
CA ILE A 143 -4.46 0.77 5.88
C ILE A 143 -3.80 -0.24 6.81
N ASN A 144 -3.10 -1.22 6.21
CA ASN A 144 -2.33 -2.23 6.92
C ASN A 144 -0.87 -1.77 7.07
N VAL A 145 -0.42 -1.56 8.29
CA VAL A 145 0.89 -0.94 8.57
C VAL A 145 1.84 -1.92 9.27
N SER A 146 3.00 -2.16 8.66
CA SER A 146 4.14 -2.84 9.27
C SER A 146 4.82 -1.91 10.28
N VAL A 147 4.39 -1.98 11.54
CA VAL A 147 4.87 -1.10 12.62
C VAL A 147 6.19 -1.59 13.20
N HIS A 148 6.25 -2.84 13.57
CA HIS A 148 7.35 -3.58 14.22
C HIS A 148 7.72 -3.08 15.62
N THR A 149 7.80 -1.78 15.84
CA THR A 149 7.97 -1.09 17.12
C THR A 149 7.56 0.37 16.99
N THR A 150 7.07 0.96 18.06
CA THR A 150 6.79 2.41 18.16
C THR A 150 7.99 3.21 18.69
N ASN A 151 9.08 2.52 19.05
CA ASN A 151 10.35 3.17 19.39
C ASN A 151 11.04 3.64 18.09
N PRO A 152 11.16 4.96 17.84
CA PRO A 152 11.70 5.47 16.57
C PRO A 152 13.14 5.02 16.30
N GLU A 153 13.98 5.03 17.34
CA GLU A 153 15.38 4.64 17.21
C GLU A 153 15.53 3.14 16.92
N LEU A 154 14.75 2.33 17.63
CA LEU A 154 14.75 0.88 17.42
C LEU A 154 14.21 0.55 16.03
N ARG A 155 13.15 1.22 15.58
CA ARG A 155 12.58 1.03 14.24
C ARG A 155 13.61 1.33 13.14
N VAL A 156 14.37 2.42 13.28
CA VAL A 156 15.48 2.76 12.36
C VAL A 156 16.54 1.64 12.34
N LYS A 157 16.91 1.11 13.50
CA LYS A 157 17.88 -0.01 13.59
C LYS A 157 17.33 -1.28 12.94
N MET A 158 16.08 -1.66 13.23
CA MET A 158 15.48 -2.87 12.70
C MET A 158 15.28 -2.83 11.19
N MET A 159 14.94 -1.68 10.62
CA MET A 159 14.61 -1.52 9.20
C MET A 159 15.78 -1.01 8.35
N HIS A 160 16.89 -0.61 8.98
CA HIS A 160 18.03 0.05 8.33
C HIS A 160 17.60 1.21 7.42
N ASN A 161 16.62 1.99 7.85
CA ASN A 161 16.10 3.13 7.13
C ASN A 161 15.90 4.32 8.08
N LYS A 162 16.56 5.43 7.81
CA LYS A 162 16.51 6.64 8.67
C LYS A 162 15.10 7.23 8.77
N ARG A 163 14.26 7.05 7.75
CA ARG A 163 12.87 7.53 7.75
C ARG A 163 11.95 6.67 8.63
N ALA A 164 12.34 5.44 8.95
CA ALA A 164 11.48 4.49 9.66
C ALA A 164 11.00 5.01 11.02
N GLY A 165 11.81 5.82 11.73
CA GLY A 165 11.39 6.47 12.97
C GLY A 165 10.43 7.63 12.75
N LEU A 166 10.69 8.46 11.73
CA LEU A 166 9.91 9.67 11.44
C LEU A 166 8.47 9.33 11.03
N VAL A 167 8.29 8.33 10.19
CA VAL A 167 6.95 7.97 9.66
C VAL A 167 5.99 7.39 10.70
N LEU A 168 6.45 7.11 11.93
CA LEU A 168 5.55 6.77 13.04
C LEU A 168 4.57 7.91 13.37
N GLU A 169 4.92 9.16 13.09
CA GLU A 169 4.05 10.32 13.25
C GLU A 169 2.83 10.29 12.30
N TYR A 170 2.88 9.49 11.24
CA TYR A 170 1.75 9.33 10.34
C TYR A 170 0.60 8.54 10.97
N LEU A 171 0.87 7.63 11.91
CA LEU A 171 -0.17 6.82 12.55
C LEU A 171 -1.22 7.68 13.28
N PRO A 172 -0.86 8.57 14.22
CA PRO A 172 -1.85 9.42 14.87
C PRO A 172 -2.52 10.42 13.91
N ARG A 173 -1.84 10.86 12.84
CA ARG A 173 -2.43 11.74 11.82
C ARG A 173 -3.52 11.03 11.02
N LEU A 174 -3.26 9.80 10.59
CA LEU A 174 -4.23 8.95 9.88
C LEU A 174 -5.41 8.60 10.80
N ALA A 175 -5.14 8.23 12.05
CA ALA A 175 -6.17 7.95 13.05
C ALA A 175 -7.09 9.16 13.29
N ALA A 176 -6.51 10.36 13.47
CA ALA A 176 -7.26 11.60 13.64
C ALA A 176 -8.11 11.98 12.43
N ALA A 177 -7.73 11.55 11.23
CA ALA A 177 -8.51 11.70 9.99
C ALA A 177 -9.59 10.62 9.80
N GLY A 178 -9.79 9.72 10.77
CA GLY A 178 -10.78 8.65 10.70
C GLY A 178 -10.37 7.46 9.82
N ILE A 179 -9.08 7.32 9.51
CA ILE A 179 -8.57 6.16 8.76
C ILE A 179 -8.40 4.98 9.71
N THR A 180 -8.97 3.85 9.36
CA THR A 180 -8.81 2.59 10.09
C THR A 180 -7.41 2.02 9.86
N LEU A 181 -6.75 1.61 10.93
CA LEU A 181 -5.39 1.08 10.91
C LEU A 181 -5.37 -0.38 11.39
N CYS A 182 -4.70 -1.24 10.62
CA CYS A 182 -4.35 -2.60 11.04
C CYS A 182 -2.82 -2.66 11.21
N GLY A 183 -2.37 -2.87 12.45
CA GLY A 183 -0.94 -2.93 12.75
C GLY A 183 -0.36 -4.33 12.59
N GLN A 184 0.91 -4.43 12.19
CA GLN A 184 1.66 -5.68 12.25
C GLN A 184 3.02 -5.48 12.92
N ILE A 185 3.35 -6.39 13.82
CA ILE A 185 4.66 -6.47 14.49
C ILE A 185 5.31 -7.79 14.12
N VAL A 186 6.42 -7.73 13.38
CA VAL A 186 7.31 -8.88 13.25
C VAL A 186 8.18 -8.91 14.50
N LEU A 187 7.94 -9.90 15.36
CA LEU A 187 8.56 -10.02 16.67
C LEU A 187 9.92 -10.73 16.56
N CYS A 188 10.99 -10.03 16.92
CA CYS A 188 12.36 -10.52 16.91
C CYS A 188 12.84 -10.70 18.35
N ARG A 189 13.13 -11.95 18.74
CA ARG A 189 13.57 -12.33 20.10
C ARG A 189 14.76 -11.50 20.55
N GLY A 190 14.65 -10.91 21.77
CA GLY A 190 15.68 -10.07 22.39
C GLY A 190 15.87 -8.70 21.73
N ILE A 191 14.99 -8.29 20.82
CA ILE A 191 15.12 -7.01 20.08
C ILE A 191 13.91 -6.09 20.31
N ASN A 192 12.73 -6.50 19.90
CA ASN A 192 11.49 -5.73 20.03
C ASN A 192 10.40 -6.45 20.81
N ASP A 193 10.77 -7.47 21.57
CA ASP A 193 9.93 -8.20 22.53
C ASP A 193 9.96 -7.55 23.93
N GLY A 194 9.34 -8.20 24.92
CA GLY A 194 9.30 -7.73 26.31
C GLY A 194 8.83 -6.28 26.44
N ALA A 195 9.61 -5.45 27.10
CA ALA A 195 9.26 -4.05 27.37
C ALA A 195 9.04 -3.20 26.10
N GLU A 196 9.73 -3.51 24.99
CA GLU A 196 9.53 -2.81 23.72
C GLU A 196 8.20 -3.21 23.04
N LEU A 197 7.81 -4.47 23.19
CA LEU A 197 6.48 -4.91 22.74
C LEU A 197 5.39 -4.25 23.58
N ASP A 198 5.52 -4.25 24.91
CA ASP A 198 4.57 -3.60 25.82
C ASP A 198 4.41 -2.10 25.54
N ARG A 199 5.51 -1.41 25.21
CA ARG A 199 5.50 -0.03 24.75
C ARG A 199 4.69 0.10 23.48
N SER A 200 5.04 -0.69 22.46
CA SER A 200 4.41 -0.63 21.15
C SER A 200 2.91 -0.91 21.22
N MET A 201 2.49 -1.87 22.04
CA MET A 201 1.08 -2.16 22.26
C MET A 201 0.35 -0.99 22.92
N ARG A 202 0.93 -0.38 23.97
CA ARG A 202 0.32 0.81 24.61
C ARG A 202 0.17 1.99 23.65
N ASP A 203 1.22 2.28 22.89
CA ASP A 203 1.21 3.39 21.95
C ASP A 203 0.20 3.17 20.82
N LEU A 204 0.08 1.93 20.33
CA LEU A 204 -0.91 1.59 19.31
C LEU A 204 -2.34 1.63 19.87
N PHE A 205 -2.60 1.08 21.05
CA PHE A 205 -3.91 1.17 21.69
C PHE A 205 -4.35 2.61 22.00
N ALA A 206 -3.40 3.52 22.19
CA ALA A 206 -3.71 4.94 22.37
C ALA A 206 -4.31 5.60 21.11
N LEU A 207 -4.26 4.95 19.93
CA LEU A 207 -4.96 5.40 18.71
C LEU A 207 -6.49 5.20 18.78
N GLY A 208 -6.99 4.50 19.82
CA GLY A 208 -8.42 4.31 20.08
C GLY A 208 -9.11 3.50 18.97
N ASP A 209 -10.35 3.91 18.64
CA ASP A 209 -11.21 3.21 17.67
C ASP A 209 -10.67 3.18 16.25
N ALA A 210 -9.66 3.98 15.94
CA ALA A 210 -8.98 3.94 14.65
C ALA A 210 -8.09 2.69 14.48
N LEU A 211 -7.68 2.05 15.58
CA LEU A 211 -6.93 0.79 15.52
C LEU A 211 -7.89 -0.41 15.54
N GLU A 212 -8.05 -1.07 14.41
CA GLU A 212 -8.90 -2.27 14.28
C GLU A 212 -8.21 -3.52 14.86
N SER A 213 -6.93 -3.70 14.57
CA SER A 213 -6.20 -4.90 15.00
C SER A 213 -4.70 -4.69 15.04
N VAL A 214 -4.02 -5.54 15.82
CA VAL A 214 -2.56 -5.69 15.79
C VAL A 214 -2.21 -7.17 15.65
N SER A 215 -1.56 -7.53 14.55
CA SER A 215 -1.04 -8.86 14.32
C SER A 215 0.41 -8.96 14.79
N ILE A 216 0.69 -9.84 15.74
CA ILE A 216 2.05 -10.10 16.24
C ILE A 216 2.50 -11.45 15.68
N VAL A 217 3.56 -11.42 14.85
CA VAL A 217 4.08 -12.63 14.19
C VAL A 217 5.57 -12.81 14.51
N PRO A 218 6.00 -13.96 15.04
CA PRO A 218 7.42 -14.22 15.23
C PRO A 218 8.20 -14.14 13.92
N ALA A 219 9.43 -13.62 13.96
CA ALA A 219 10.29 -13.55 12.78
C ALA A 219 10.58 -14.97 12.26
N GLY A 220 10.15 -15.24 11.03
CA GLY A 220 10.45 -16.50 10.36
C GLY A 220 11.93 -16.59 9.99
N LEU A 221 12.59 -17.69 10.36
CA LEU A 221 14.02 -17.90 10.10
C LEU A 221 14.22 -19.09 9.15
N THR A 222 14.99 -18.86 8.09
CA THR A 222 15.32 -19.90 7.12
C THR A 222 16.80 -20.31 7.20
N ARG A 223 17.16 -21.45 6.63
CA ARG A 223 18.55 -21.91 6.49
C ARG A 223 19.41 -21.05 5.56
N TYR A 224 18.83 -20.06 4.89
CA TYR A 224 19.56 -19.19 3.93
C TYR A 224 20.00 -17.86 4.55
N ARG A 225 20.04 -17.77 5.89
CA ARG A 225 20.40 -16.56 6.64
C ARG A 225 21.89 -16.37 6.94
N GLN A 226 22.81 -17.18 6.39
CA GLN A 226 24.22 -17.23 6.83
C GLN A 226 24.97 -15.89 6.80
N LYS A 227 24.52 -14.94 5.97
CA LYS A 227 25.14 -13.60 5.80
C LYS A 227 24.25 -12.45 6.27
N LEU A 228 23.13 -12.76 6.87
CA LEU A 228 22.18 -11.76 7.37
C LEU A 228 22.37 -11.50 8.86
N PHE A 229 21.72 -10.45 9.36
CA PHE A 229 21.73 -10.12 10.79
C PHE A 229 21.34 -11.35 11.62
N PRO A 230 22.10 -11.70 12.66
CA PRO A 230 21.80 -12.87 13.47
C PRO A 230 20.51 -12.64 14.28
N LEU A 231 19.52 -13.51 14.05
CA LEU A 231 18.29 -13.56 14.82
C LEU A 231 18.17 -14.93 15.46
N GLU A 232 17.60 -14.97 16.66
CA GLU A 232 17.31 -16.20 17.38
C GLU A 232 15.82 -16.57 17.25
N PRO A 233 15.49 -17.85 17.03
CA PRO A 233 14.10 -18.30 17.03
C PRO A 233 13.53 -18.28 18.44
N TYR A 234 12.21 -18.14 18.55
CA TYR A 234 11.50 -18.44 19.78
C TYR A 234 11.48 -19.96 20.03
N THR A 235 11.62 -20.36 21.28
CA THR A 235 11.41 -21.74 21.68
C THR A 235 9.92 -22.00 21.93
N ALA A 236 9.52 -23.27 21.94
CA ALA A 236 8.13 -23.65 22.24
C ALA A 236 7.65 -23.23 23.64
N ALA A 237 8.58 -22.97 24.58
CA ALA A 237 8.25 -22.47 25.92
C ALA A 237 8.09 -20.94 25.98
N GLU A 238 8.59 -20.20 24.96
CA GLU A 238 8.55 -18.75 24.87
C GLU A 238 7.43 -18.26 23.93
N ALA A 239 6.85 -19.17 23.14
CA ALA A 239 5.74 -18.91 22.23
C ALA A 239 4.41 -19.18 22.93
#